data_bf86f458c4b43fba4e0d8a1316a01065
#
_entry.id   bf86f458c4b43fba4e0d8a1316a01065
#
_cell.length_a   1.000
_cell.length_b   1.000
_cell.length_c   1.000
_cell.angle_alpha   90.00
_cell.angle_beta   90.00
_cell.angle_gamma   90.00
#
_symmetry.space_group_name_H-M   'P 1'
#
loop_
_entity.id
_entity.type
_entity.pdbx_description
1 polymer ?
#
loop_
_entity_poly.entity_id
_entity_poly.type
_entity_poly.pdbx_seq_one_letter_code
_entity_poly.pdbx_strand_id
1 'polypeptide(L)'
;MRKILLVLIAIWLFMPTVCAQKVGLVLSGGGAKGLTHIGIIRALEENNIPIDYITGTSMGAIIGSLYAMGYSPDDMEELLKSEDFKRWYSGQIEEKYVYHFKKNVPTPEFFNIRFSFKDSLKNFKPQFLPTSVVNPIQMNLVFVDLYARATASCKGDFDKLFVPFRCIASDVYNKKQLVMRNGDLGDAVRASMSFPFMFKPIEIDNVLAYDGGIYNNFPTDVMRDDFHPDIIIGSVVSTNPTKPKENDLMSQIENMVMQKTDYSIPDSMGILMTFKYDNVSLMDFQRIDELHDIGYNRTISM
;
A
#
# COMPACT_ATOMS: atom_id res chain seq x y z
N MET A 1 54.73 27.36 1.94
CA MET A 1 53.83 26.55 1.14
C MET A 1 53.74 25.08 1.61
N ARG A 2 54.84 24.32 1.72
CA ARG A 2 54.83 22.88 2.11
C ARG A 2 54.21 22.61 3.49
N LYS A 3 54.42 23.47 4.50
CA LYS A 3 53.84 23.35 5.85
C LYS A 3 52.30 23.61 5.85
N ILE A 4 51.83 24.56 5.04
CA ILE A 4 50.38 24.85 4.91
C ILE A 4 49.69 23.68 4.23
N LEU A 5 50.28 23.10 3.21
CA LEU A 5 49.77 21.91 2.53
C LEU A 5 49.62 20.71 3.48
N LEU A 6 50.65 20.48 4.34
CA LEU A 6 50.61 19.41 5.34
C LEU A 6 49.49 19.64 6.39
N VAL A 7 49.26 20.86 6.80
CA VAL A 7 48.17 21.22 7.73
C VAL A 7 46.80 20.99 7.06
N LEU A 8 46.63 21.38 5.80
CA LEU A 8 45.38 21.13 5.06
C LEU A 8 45.12 19.65 4.86
N ILE A 9 46.14 18.87 4.55
CA ILE A 9 46.02 17.40 4.43
C ILE A 9 45.68 16.78 5.79
N ALA A 10 46.29 17.25 6.88
CA ALA A 10 45.99 16.77 8.23
C ALA A 10 44.54 17.10 8.63
N ILE A 11 44.03 18.31 8.33
CA ILE A 11 42.62 18.68 8.56
C ILE A 11 41.70 17.79 7.75
N TRP A 12 42.02 17.48 6.50
CA TRP A 12 41.21 16.64 5.63
C TRP A 12 41.18 15.17 6.12
N LEU A 13 42.27 14.65 6.65
CA LEU A 13 42.39 13.30 7.23
C LEU A 13 41.65 13.17 8.58
N PHE A 14 41.44 14.24 9.32
CA PHE A 14 40.76 14.26 10.59
C PHE A 14 39.29 14.77 10.47
N MET A 15 38.75 15.03 9.25
CA MET A 15 37.34 15.26 9.11
C MET A 15 36.57 13.98 9.49
N PRO A 16 35.77 14.01 10.57
CA PRO A 16 34.92 12.88 10.88
C PRO A 16 34.00 12.62 9.66
N THR A 17 33.98 11.40 9.19
CA THR A 17 32.98 10.98 8.23
C THR A 17 31.64 11.09 8.95
N VAL A 18 30.88 12.16 8.68
CA VAL A 18 29.51 12.29 9.11
C VAL A 18 28.73 11.23 8.33
N CYS A 19 28.53 10.08 8.94
CA CYS A 19 27.61 9.08 8.41
C CYS A 19 26.21 9.63 8.62
N ALA A 20 25.51 9.98 7.54
CA ALA A 20 24.11 10.36 7.63
C ALA A 20 23.32 9.15 8.13
N GLN A 21 22.46 9.36 9.13
CA GLN A 21 21.60 8.31 9.63
C GLN A 21 20.63 7.87 8.54
N LYS A 22 20.41 6.58 8.43
CA LYS A 22 19.47 5.98 7.50
C LYS A 22 18.08 5.89 8.13
N VAL A 23 17.10 6.45 7.46
CA VAL A 23 15.71 6.54 7.95
C VAL A 23 14.82 5.59 7.16
N GLY A 24 14.15 4.69 7.88
CA GLY A 24 13.13 3.80 7.33
C GLY A 24 11.74 4.31 7.67
N LEU A 25 10.87 4.41 6.65
CA LEU A 25 9.46 4.77 6.81
C LEU A 25 8.58 3.52 6.72
N VAL A 26 7.80 3.26 7.77
CA VAL A 26 6.87 2.13 7.84
C VAL A 26 5.43 2.64 7.80
N LEU A 27 4.67 2.18 6.79
CA LEU A 27 3.31 2.63 6.52
C LEU A 27 2.31 1.48 6.70
N SER A 28 1.39 1.63 7.66
CA SER A 28 0.35 0.61 7.88
C SER A 28 -0.73 0.64 6.80
N GLY A 29 -1.44 -0.47 6.65
CA GLY A 29 -2.71 -0.50 5.95
C GLY A 29 -3.81 0.22 6.73
N GLY A 30 -4.94 0.52 6.05
CA GLY A 30 -6.09 1.16 6.70
C GLY A 30 -7.13 1.73 5.73
N GLY A 31 -7.14 1.30 4.47
CA GLY A 31 -8.04 1.84 3.44
C GLY A 31 -7.87 3.35 3.28
N ALA A 32 -8.97 4.10 3.18
CA ALA A 32 -8.92 5.56 2.98
C ALA A 32 -8.11 6.30 4.04
N LYS A 33 -8.05 5.80 5.28
CA LYS A 33 -7.21 6.39 6.34
C LYS A 33 -5.73 6.47 5.95
N GLY A 34 -5.27 5.58 5.06
CA GLY A 34 -3.90 5.60 4.55
C GLY A 34 -3.55 6.85 3.73
N LEU A 35 -4.53 7.64 3.29
CA LEU A 35 -4.27 8.94 2.66
C LEU A 35 -3.53 9.92 3.61
N THR A 36 -3.63 9.70 4.92
CA THR A 36 -2.84 10.40 5.95
C THR A 36 -1.33 10.29 5.72
N HIS A 37 -0.86 9.19 5.12
CA HIS A 37 0.56 8.98 4.84
C HIS A 37 1.14 10.02 3.87
N ILE A 38 0.33 10.60 2.97
CA ILE A 38 0.78 11.65 2.04
C ILE A 38 1.22 12.89 2.82
N GLY A 39 0.37 13.33 3.77
CA GLY A 39 0.70 14.49 4.62
C GLY A 39 1.94 14.26 5.47
N ILE A 40 2.17 13.02 5.94
CA ILE A 40 3.38 12.67 6.67
C ILE A 40 4.61 12.79 5.78
N ILE A 41 4.57 12.21 4.58
CA ILE A 41 5.69 12.27 3.62
C ILE A 41 5.99 13.73 3.27
N ARG A 42 4.96 14.56 2.99
CA ARG A 42 5.12 15.99 2.74
C ARG A 42 5.83 16.71 3.90
N ALA A 43 5.38 16.47 5.13
CA ALA A 43 5.97 17.11 6.30
C ALA A 43 7.44 16.67 6.51
N LEU A 44 7.77 15.42 6.25
CA LEU A 44 9.15 14.92 6.32
C LEU A 44 10.04 15.61 5.27
N GLU A 45 9.60 15.70 4.02
CA GLU A 45 10.35 16.36 2.94
C GLU A 45 10.57 17.85 3.22
N GLU A 46 9.53 18.58 3.61
CA GLU A 46 9.61 20.01 3.91
C GLU A 46 10.56 20.33 5.08
N ASN A 47 10.74 19.38 5.98
CA ASN A 47 11.69 19.48 7.09
C ASN A 47 13.05 18.82 6.82
N ASN A 48 13.33 18.45 5.56
CA ASN A 48 14.57 17.81 5.12
C ASN A 48 14.91 16.52 5.89
N ILE A 49 13.89 15.76 6.33
CA ILE A 49 14.06 14.45 6.92
C ILE A 49 14.11 13.43 5.77
N PRO A 50 15.25 12.75 5.56
CA PRO A 50 15.39 11.81 4.46
C PRO A 50 14.52 10.56 4.69
N ILE A 51 14.07 9.97 3.59
CA ILE A 51 13.40 8.67 3.59
C ILE A 51 14.27 7.74 2.73
N ASP A 52 15.11 6.93 3.40
CA ASP A 52 16.04 6.04 2.73
C ASP A 52 15.44 4.69 2.36
N TYR A 53 14.42 4.24 3.09
CA TYR A 53 13.75 2.95 2.91
C TYR A 53 12.26 3.06 3.22
N ILE A 54 11.44 2.28 2.51
CA ILE A 54 10.00 2.24 2.78
C ILE A 54 9.52 0.79 2.86
N THR A 55 8.71 0.52 3.89
CA THR A 55 7.89 -0.70 3.92
C THR A 55 6.42 -0.33 4.10
N GLY A 56 5.53 -1.05 3.44
CA GLY A 56 4.11 -0.72 3.52
C GLY A 56 3.18 -1.92 3.31
N THR A 57 1.96 -1.79 3.82
CA THR A 57 0.90 -2.78 3.65
C THR A 57 -0.36 -2.10 3.14
N SER A 58 -1.06 -2.71 2.17
CA SER A 58 -2.34 -2.23 1.65
C SER A 58 -2.25 -0.78 1.14
N MET A 59 -3.02 0.17 1.68
CA MET A 59 -2.89 1.58 1.29
C MET A 59 -1.49 2.14 1.59
N GLY A 60 -0.84 1.69 2.67
CA GLY A 60 0.57 2.03 2.93
C GLY A 60 1.52 1.53 1.84
N ALA A 61 1.21 0.40 1.20
CA ALA A 61 1.97 -0.09 0.04
C ALA A 61 1.71 0.77 -1.20
N ILE A 62 0.48 1.23 -1.43
CA ILE A 62 0.15 2.14 -2.54
C ILE A 62 0.92 3.46 -2.38
N ILE A 63 0.76 4.15 -1.26
CA ILE A 63 1.44 5.44 -1.02
C ILE A 63 2.97 5.26 -1.01
N GLY A 64 3.46 4.23 -0.31
CA GLY A 64 4.89 3.93 -0.25
C GLY A 64 5.51 3.62 -1.61
N SER A 65 4.81 2.87 -2.47
CA SER A 65 5.29 2.54 -3.81
C SER A 65 5.27 3.74 -4.75
N LEU A 66 4.27 4.62 -4.66
CA LEU A 66 4.25 5.87 -5.43
C LEU A 66 5.47 6.72 -5.08
N TYR A 67 5.76 6.91 -3.78
CA TYR A 67 6.95 7.63 -3.36
C TYR A 67 8.24 6.93 -3.80
N ALA A 68 8.30 5.61 -3.66
CA ALA A 68 9.46 4.81 -4.07
C ALA A 68 9.73 4.87 -5.59
N MET A 69 8.71 5.21 -6.40
CA MET A 69 8.86 5.47 -7.83
C MET A 69 9.28 6.91 -8.15
N GLY A 70 9.28 7.81 -7.16
CA GLY A 70 9.64 9.22 -7.33
C GLY A 70 8.46 10.17 -7.50
N TYR A 71 7.23 9.77 -7.13
CA TYR A 71 6.09 10.69 -7.07
C TYR A 71 6.27 11.64 -5.89
N SER A 72 6.07 12.93 -6.13
CA SER A 72 5.97 13.91 -5.05
C SER A 72 4.63 13.80 -4.31
N PRO A 73 4.52 14.34 -3.09
CA PRO A 73 3.23 14.43 -2.41
C PRO A 73 2.12 15.12 -3.24
N ASP A 74 2.48 16.13 -4.05
CA ASP A 74 1.52 16.80 -4.95
C ASP A 74 1.03 15.86 -6.06
N ASP A 75 1.94 15.11 -6.70
CA ASP A 75 1.59 14.13 -7.74
C ASP A 75 0.69 13.02 -7.17
N MET A 76 0.96 12.58 -5.93
CA MET A 76 0.14 11.58 -5.25
C MET A 76 -1.27 12.10 -4.98
N GLU A 77 -1.39 13.34 -4.49
CA GLU A 77 -2.70 13.96 -4.26
C GLU A 77 -3.48 14.13 -5.57
N GLU A 78 -2.85 14.61 -6.64
CA GLU A 78 -3.49 14.74 -7.95
C GLU A 78 -4.01 13.39 -8.44
N LEU A 79 -3.17 12.34 -8.36
CA LEU A 79 -3.56 10.99 -8.75
C LEU A 79 -4.75 10.48 -7.93
N LEU A 80 -4.70 10.63 -6.60
CA LEU A 80 -5.71 10.06 -5.70
C LEU A 80 -7.00 10.89 -5.62
N LYS A 81 -6.98 12.14 -6.08
CA LYS A 81 -8.17 12.98 -6.32
C LYS A 81 -8.82 12.74 -7.68
N SER A 82 -8.13 12.04 -8.59
CA SER A 82 -8.59 11.85 -9.97
C SER A 82 -9.83 10.96 -10.05
N GLU A 83 -10.62 11.16 -11.12
CA GLU A 83 -11.75 10.26 -11.45
C GLU A 83 -11.26 8.86 -11.80
N ASP A 84 -10.02 8.70 -12.25
CA ASP A 84 -9.42 7.40 -12.50
C ASP A 84 -9.27 6.61 -11.20
N PHE A 85 -8.72 7.20 -10.16
CA PHE A 85 -8.62 6.56 -8.85
C PHE A 85 -10.00 6.15 -8.30
N LYS A 86 -11.01 7.01 -8.49
CA LYS A 86 -12.38 6.69 -8.10
C LYS A 86 -12.90 5.45 -8.80
N ARG A 87 -12.58 5.27 -10.09
CA ARG A 87 -12.92 4.06 -10.84
C ARG A 87 -12.20 2.82 -10.31
N TRP A 88 -10.97 2.97 -9.80
CA TRP A 88 -10.23 1.82 -9.27
C TRP A 88 -10.96 1.19 -8.09
N TYR A 89 -11.30 1.98 -7.08
CA TYR A 89 -11.93 1.44 -5.88
C TYR A 89 -13.44 1.18 -6.03
N SER A 90 -14.12 1.84 -6.98
CA SER A 90 -15.54 1.59 -7.26
C SER A 90 -15.78 0.44 -8.22
N GLY A 91 -14.77 0.04 -9.01
CA GLY A 91 -14.89 -0.97 -10.06
C GLY A 91 -15.68 -0.50 -11.29
N GLN A 92 -15.91 0.81 -11.43
CA GLN A 92 -16.55 1.38 -12.62
C GLN A 92 -15.59 1.30 -13.81
N ILE A 93 -16.07 0.77 -14.92
CA ILE A 93 -15.29 0.67 -16.16
C ILE A 93 -15.55 1.89 -17.02
N GLU A 94 -14.52 2.51 -17.56
CA GLU A 94 -14.66 3.59 -18.53
C GLU A 94 -15.46 3.13 -19.76
N GLU A 95 -16.33 4.01 -20.28
CA GLU A 95 -17.16 3.69 -21.44
C GLU A 95 -16.35 3.25 -22.67
N LYS A 96 -15.15 3.79 -22.86
CA LYS A 96 -14.26 3.42 -23.97
C LYS A 96 -13.85 1.95 -23.97
N TYR A 97 -13.84 1.29 -22.80
CA TYR A 97 -13.52 -0.13 -22.64
C TYR A 97 -14.76 -1.02 -22.62
N VAL A 98 -15.97 -0.43 -22.62
CA VAL A 98 -17.22 -1.19 -22.66
C VAL A 98 -17.57 -1.49 -24.10
N TYR A 99 -17.61 -2.76 -24.47
CA TYR A 99 -17.98 -3.17 -25.83
C TYR A 99 -19.41 -2.73 -26.15
N HIS A 100 -19.55 -1.88 -27.17
CA HIS A 100 -20.82 -1.20 -27.50
C HIS A 100 -22.02 -2.16 -27.63
N PHE A 101 -21.81 -3.37 -28.13
CA PHE A 101 -22.84 -4.40 -28.32
C PHE A 101 -23.17 -5.22 -27.07
N LYS A 102 -22.48 -4.98 -25.95
CA LYS A 102 -22.72 -5.65 -24.65
C LYS A 102 -23.16 -4.70 -23.55
N LYS A 103 -23.65 -3.50 -23.90
CA LYS A 103 -24.32 -2.64 -22.91
C LYS A 103 -25.54 -3.38 -22.38
N ASN A 104 -25.50 -3.81 -21.14
CA ASN A 104 -26.67 -4.33 -20.46
C ASN A 104 -27.70 -3.19 -20.38
N VAL A 105 -28.87 -3.39 -20.96
CA VAL A 105 -29.99 -2.49 -20.72
C VAL A 105 -30.25 -2.56 -19.21
N PRO A 106 -30.39 -1.43 -18.50
CA PRO A 106 -30.72 -1.45 -17.09
C PRO A 106 -32.05 -2.21 -16.93
N THR A 107 -31.97 -3.38 -16.33
CA THR A 107 -33.15 -4.16 -15.97
C THR A 107 -33.34 -4.07 -14.46
N PRO A 108 -34.54 -4.06 -13.92
CA PRO A 108 -34.79 -4.04 -12.48
C PRO A 108 -34.47 -5.39 -11.80
N GLU A 109 -33.53 -6.15 -12.34
CA GLU A 109 -33.14 -7.46 -11.85
C GLU A 109 -32.17 -7.33 -10.70
N PHE A 110 -32.53 -7.85 -9.53
CA PHE A 110 -31.66 -7.94 -8.35
C PHE A 110 -30.58 -9.02 -8.49
N PHE A 111 -30.85 -10.07 -9.29
CA PHE A 111 -29.92 -11.17 -9.52
C PHE A 111 -29.94 -11.58 -10.98
N ASN A 112 -28.78 -11.72 -11.59
CA ASN A 112 -28.63 -12.32 -12.92
C ASN A 112 -27.76 -13.57 -12.81
N ILE A 113 -28.36 -14.75 -12.97
CA ILE A 113 -27.66 -16.03 -12.96
C ILE A 113 -27.40 -16.43 -14.41
N ARG A 114 -26.13 -16.36 -14.86
CA ARG A 114 -25.71 -16.84 -16.18
C ARG A 114 -25.29 -18.28 -16.10
N PHE A 115 -26.01 -19.14 -16.82
CA PHE A 115 -25.59 -20.50 -17.08
C PHE A 115 -24.80 -20.53 -18.41
N SER A 116 -23.53 -20.94 -18.36
CA SER A 116 -22.74 -21.21 -19.58
C SER A 116 -22.68 -22.72 -19.81
N PHE A 117 -23.28 -23.18 -20.90
CA PHE A 117 -23.29 -24.60 -21.28
C PHE A 117 -22.13 -24.98 -22.21
N LYS A 118 -21.06 -24.19 -22.25
CA LYS A 118 -20.00 -24.32 -23.27
C LYS A 118 -19.06 -25.50 -23.09
N ASP A 119 -19.01 -26.12 -21.91
CA ASP A 119 -18.19 -27.31 -21.69
C ASP A 119 -18.92 -28.34 -20.84
N SER A 120 -18.81 -29.59 -21.30
CA SER A 120 -19.37 -30.83 -20.75
C SER A 120 -19.84 -30.79 -19.29
N LEU A 121 -21.00 -31.35 -19.04
CA LEU A 121 -21.67 -31.51 -17.72
C LEU A 121 -20.76 -31.98 -16.55
N LYS A 122 -19.54 -32.42 -16.83
CA LYS A 122 -18.57 -32.89 -15.83
C LYS A 122 -17.88 -31.76 -15.04
N ASN A 123 -17.93 -30.49 -15.52
CA ASN A 123 -17.26 -29.34 -14.89
C ASN A 123 -18.24 -28.23 -14.47
N PHE A 124 -19.52 -28.53 -14.31
CA PHE A 124 -20.49 -27.59 -13.84
C PHE A 124 -20.24 -27.23 -12.37
N LYS A 125 -19.54 -26.12 -12.13
CA LYS A 125 -19.45 -25.48 -10.82
C LYS A 125 -20.36 -24.24 -10.83
N PRO A 126 -21.58 -24.31 -10.28
CA PRO A 126 -22.44 -23.14 -10.21
C PRO A 126 -21.78 -22.11 -9.28
N GLN A 127 -21.38 -20.98 -9.85
CA GLN A 127 -20.86 -19.86 -9.06
C GLN A 127 -22.03 -18.98 -8.68
N PHE A 128 -22.63 -19.24 -7.52
CA PHE A 128 -23.80 -18.51 -7.03
C PHE A 128 -23.47 -17.17 -6.38
N LEU A 129 -22.21 -17.00 -5.92
CA LEU A 129 -21.76 -15.78 -5.27
C LEU A 129 -20.64 -15.11 -6.07
N PRO A 130 -20.65 -13.79 -6.18
CA PRO A 130 -19.51 -13.08 -6.75
C PRO A 130 -18.26 -13.31 -5.90
N THR A 131 -17.12 -13.47 -6.52
CA THR A 131 -15.83 -13.67 -5.82
C THR A 131 -15.29 -12.38 -5.22
N SER A 132 -15.81 -11.23 -5.64
CA SER A 132 -15.45 -9.90 -5.11
C SER A 132 -16.56 -8.91 -5.42
N VAL A 133 -16.70 -7.90 -4.57
CA VAL A 133 -17.65 -6.80 -4.74
C VAL A 133 -17.20 -5.85 -5.83
N VAL A 134 -15.90 -5.53 -5.87
CA VAL A 134 -15.31 -4.60 -6.83
C VAL A 134 -14.84 -5.35 -8.08
N ASN A 135 -15.23 -4.85 -9.26
CA ASN A 135 -14.72 -5.38 -10.52
C ASN A 135 -13.23 -5.01 -10.68
N PRO A 136 -12.31 -5.98 -10.80
CA PRO A 136 -10.88 -5.70 -10.82
C PRO A 136 -10.34 -5.20 -12.16
N ILE A 137 -11.13 -5.24 -13.24
CA ILE A 137 -10.62 -4.99 -14.61
C ILE A 137 -9.98 -3.61 -14.71
N GLN A 138 -10.70 -2.56 -14.31
CA GLN A 138 -10.20 -1.18 -14.40
C GLN A 138 -8.94 -1.00 -13.55
N MET A 139 -8.97 -1.48 -12.32
CA MET A 139 -7.83 -1.43 -11.41
C MET A 139 -6.60 -2.14 -11.99
N ASN A 140 -6.77 -3.37 -12.51
CA ASN A 140 -5.66 -4.12 -13.08
C ASN A 140 -5.03 -3.39 -14.29
N LEU A 141 -5.85 -2.80 -15.18
CA LEU A 141 -5.35 -2.04 -16.32
C LEU A 141 -4.53 -0.83 -15.88
N VAL A 142 -5.02 -0.09 -14.91
CA VAL A 142 -4.34 1.09 -14.42
C VAL A 142 -3.06 0.74 -13.66
N PHE A 143 -3.06 -0.33 -12.86
CA PHE A 143 -1.86 -0.78 -12.16
C PHE A 143 -0.75 -1.17 -13.14
N VAL A 144 -1.09 -1.83 -14.25
CA VAL A 144 -0.11 -2.11 -15.31
C VAL A 144 0.45 -0.81 -15.88
N ASP A 145 -0.41 0.16 -16.23
CA ASP A 145 0.04 1.43 -16.83
C ASP A 145 0.89 2.27 -15.85
N LEU A 146 0.44 2.37 -14.60
CA LEU A 146 1.08 3.16 -13.55
C LEU A 146 2.46 2.62 -13.17
N TYR A 147 2.59 1.29 -13.01
CA TYR A 147 3.79 0.67 -12.46
C TYR A 147 4.77 0.13 -13.50
N ALA A 148 4.35 -0.04 -14.77
CA ALA A 148 5.17 -0.68 -15.80
C ALA A 148 6.54 0.00 -16.00
N ARG A 149 6.58 1.34 -16.03
CA ARG A 149 7.82 2.09 -16.21
C ARG A 149 8.79 1.88 -15.02
N ALA A 150 8.27 1.90 -13.80
CA ALA A 150 9.07 1.68 -12.60
C ALA A 150 9.60 0.25 -12.55
N THR A 151 8.76 -0.75 -12.82
CA THR A 151 9.16 -2.16 -12.92
C THR A 151 10.27 -2.35 -13.96
N ALA A 152 10.13 -1.74 -15.13
CA ALA A 152 11.15 -1.82 -16.19
C ALA A 152 12.46 -1.13 -15.79
N SER A 153 12.39 0.05 -15.17
CA SER A 153 13.59 0.82 -14.78
C SER A 153 14.40 0.12 -13.68
N CYS A 154 13.74 -0.45 -12.69
CA CYS A 154 14.37 -1.21 -11.60
C CYS A 154 14.68 -2.66 -12.00
N LYS A 155 14.26 -3.11 -13.19
CA LYS A 155 14.40 -4.50 -13.67
C LYS A 155 13.78 -5.51 -12.72
N GLY A 156 12.67 -5.15 -12.10
CA GLY A 156 11.97 -5.96 -11.13
C GLY A 156 12.68 -6.11 -9.78
N ASP A 157 13.70 -5.35 -9.49
CA ASP A 157 14.44 -5.35 -8.22
C ASP A 157 14.06 -4.09 -7.42
N PHE A 158 13.26 -4.23 -6.37
CA PHE A 158 12.71 -3.10 -5.63
C PHE A 158 13.75 -2.33 -4.81
N ASP A 159 14.97 -2.86 -4.67
CA ASP A 159 16.11 -2.12 -4.11
C ASP A 159 16.66 -1.06 -5.07
N LYS A 160 16.30 -1.13 -6.35
CA LYS A 160 16.72 -0.19 -7.39
C LYS A 160 15.65 0.87 -7.74
N LEU A 161 14.56 0.93 -7.00
CA LEU A 161 13.63 2.05 -7.07
C LEU A 161 14.30 3.33 -6.54
N PHE A 162 13.68 4.47 -6.77
CA PHE A 162 14.19 5.75 -6.26
C PHE A 162 14.39 5.70 -4.73
N VAL A 163 13.46 5.09 -4.00
CA VAL A 163 13.63 4.66 -2.62
C VAL A 163 13.44 3.14 -2.55
N PRO A 164 14.37 2.34 -2.01
CA PRO A 164 14.21 0.92 -1.81
C PRO A 164 12.93 0.59 -1.05
N PHE A 165 12.17 -0.39 -1.56
CA PHE A 165 10.80 -0.62 -1.13
C PHE A 165 10.50 -2.08 -0.84
N ARG A 166 9.63 -2.32 0.15
CA ARG A 166 8.97 -3.61 0.39
C ARG A 166 7.47 -3.40 0.58
N CYS A 167 6.67 -4.32 0.06
CA CYS A 167 5.27 -4.42 0.48
C CYS A 167 4.92 -5.84 0.89
N ILE A 168 3.85 -5.92 1.67
CA ILE A 168 3.41 -7.17 2.27
C ILE A 168 2.13 -7.63 1.60
N ALA A 169 2.11 -8.88 1.19
CA ALA A 169 0.91 -9.62 0.84
C ALA A 169 0.75 -10.81 1.81
N SER A 170 -0.31 -11.59 1.65
CA SER A 170 -0.64 -12.72 2.51
C SER A 170 -0.86 -14.00 1.72
N ASP A 171 -0.15 -15.06 2.10
CA ASP A 171 -0.43 -16.44 1.70
C ASP A 171 -1.39 -17.06 2.71
N VAL A 172 -2.67 -17.05 2.39
CA VAL A 172 -3.72 -17.54 3.29
C VAL A 172 -3.69 -19.07 3.44
N TYR A 173 -3.20 -19.78 2.41
CA TYR A 173 -3.08 -21.24 2.44
C TYR A 173 -2.00 -21.68 3.44
N ASN A 174 -0.80 -21.10 3.37
CA ASN A 174 0.31 -21.42 4.26
C ASN A 174 0.31 -20.57 5.55
N LYS A 175 -0.66 -19.65 5.71
CA LYS A 175 -0.85 -18.78 6.90
C LYS A 175 0.41 -17.97 7.25
N LYS A 176 0.99 -17.30 6.24
CA LYS A 176 2.19 -16.48 6.41
C LYS A 176 2.14 -15.21 5.59
N GLN A 177 2.92 -14.23 6.03
CA GLN A 177 3.18 -13.05 5.22
C GLN A 177 4.04 -13.39 3.99
N LEU A 178 3.81 -12.67 2.90
CA LEU A 178 4.65 -12.66 1.71
C LEU A 178 5.32 -11.28 1.62
N VAL A 179 6.63 -11.25 1.78
CA VAL A 179 7.39 -10.01 1.62
C VAL A 179 7.82 -9.88 0.16
N MET A 180 7.25 -8.89 -0.51
CA MET A 180 7.53 -8.61 -1.92
C MET A 180 8.78 -7.74 -2.04
N ARG A 181 9.82 -8.29 -2.63
CA ARG A 181 11.15 -7.67 -2.80
C ARG A 181 11.52 -7.44 -4.26
N ASN A 182 10.87 -8.18 -5.14
CA ASN A 182 11.15 -8.19 -6.57
C ASN A 182 9.92 -8.66 -7.35
N GLY A 183 10.01 -8.62 -8.69
CA GLY A 183 8.95 -9.00 -9.62
C GLY A 183 8.29 -7.80 -10.27
N ASP A 184 7.02 -7.94 -10.65
CA ASP A 184 6.22 -6.83 -11.11
C ASP A 184 5.73 -6.01 -9.91
N LEU A 185 6.05 -4.71 -9.91
CA LEU A 185 5.70 -3.81 -8.80
C LEU A 185 4.18 -3.60 -8.71
N GLY A 186 3.50 -3.52 -9.85
CA GLY A 186 2.06 -3.39 -9.91
C GLY A 186 1.35 -4.61 -9.30
N ASP A 187 1.80 -5.81 -9.65
CA ASP A 187 1.26 -7.05 -9.09
C ASP A 187 1.54 -7.15 -7.58
N ALA A 188 2.74 -6.77 -7.14
CA ALA A 188 3.10 -6.79 -5.72
C ALA A 188 2.20 -5.85 -4.90
N VAL A 189 2.01 -4.61 -5.35
CA VAL A 189 1.13 -3.62 -4.67
C VAL A 189 -0.33 -4.05 -4.78
N ARG A 190 -0.74 -4.58 -5.93
CA ARG A 190 -2.08 -5.10 -6.16
C ARG A 190 -2.41 -6.28 -5.24
N ALA A 191 -1.45 -7.18 -4.98
CA ALA A 191 -1.60 -8.25 -4.00
C ALA A 191 -1.77 -7.69 -2.59
N SER A 192 -0.90 -6.73 -2.22
CA SER A 192 -0.89 -6.11 -0.90
C SER A 192 -2.22 -5.46 -0.50
N MET A 193 -3.02 -5.02 -1.47
CA MET A 193 -4.32 -4.37 -1.25
C MET A 193 -5.53 -5.29 -1.51
N SER A 194 -5.33 -6.56 -1.81
CA SER A 194 -6.40 -7.50 -2.15
C SER A 194 -7.19 -7.96 -0.92
N PHE A 195 -7.91 -7.02 -0.28
CA PHE A 195 -8.74 -7.32 0.88
C PHE A 195 -9.85 -8.32 0.52
N PRO A 196 -10.00 -9.42 1.30
CA PRO A 196 -10.98 -10.47 1.03
C PRO A 196 -12.40 -9.92 0.86
N PHE A 197 -13.14 -10.48 -0.09
CA PHE A 197 -14.50 -10.11 -0.51
C PHE A 197 -14.60 -8.75 -1.23
N MET A 198 -13.79 -7.75 -0.89
CA MET A 198 -13.80 -6.47 -1.60
C MET A 198 -13.10 -6.56 -2.95
N PHE A 199 -11.87 -7.07 -2.96
CA PHE A 199 -11.06 -7.18 -4.16
C PHE A 199 -10.72 -8.64 -4.46
N LYS A 200 -10.69 -8.97 -5.74
CA LYS A 200 -10.27 -10.29 -6.19
C LYS A 200 -8.76 -10.46 -5.89
N PRO A 201 -8.35 -11.56 -5.24
CA PRO A 201 -6.93 -11.86 -5.04
C PRO A 201 -6.24 -12.11 -6.39
N ILE A 202 -4.92 -11.99 -6.41
CA ILE A 202 -4.11 -12.30 -7.59
C ILE A 202 -3.16 -13.46 -7.30
N GLU A 203 -2.73 -14.13 -8.35
CA GLU A 203 -1.77 -15.22 -8.26
C GLU A 203 -0.37 -14.70 -8.57
N ILE A 204 0.56 -14.88 -7.62
CA ILE A 204 1.98 -14.55 -7.77
C ILE A 204 2.77 -15.81 -7.43
N ASP A 205 3.61 -16.28 -8.33
CA ASP A 205 4.45 -17.46 -8.15
C ASP A 205 3.67 -18.71 -7.68
N ASN A 206 2.50 -18.95 -8.28
CA ASN A 206 1.55 -20.02 -7.93
C ASN A 206 0.95 -19.91 -6.51
N VAL A 207 1.05 -18.74 -5.88
CA VAL A 207 0.41 -18.45 -4.59
C VAL A 207 -0.72 -17.46 -4.81
N LEU A 208 -1.91 -17.79 -4.32
CA LEU A 208 -3.04 -16.86 -4.31
C LEU A 208 -2.85 -15.85 -3.19
N ALA A 209 -2.41 -14.65 -3.58
CA ALA A 209 -2.03 -13.59 -2.67
C ALA A 209 -3.22 -12.66 -2.33
N TYR A 210 -3.34 -12.37 -1.05
CA TYR A 210 -4.34 -11.49 -0.45
C TYR A 210 -3.68 -10.29 0.23
N ASP A 211 -4.50 -9.36 0.74
CA ASP A 211 -4.05 -8.18 1.49
C ASP A 211 -3.09 -8.56 2.61
N GLY A 212 -1.97 -7.84 2.66
CA GLY A 212 -0.92 -8.08 3.66
C GLY A 212 -1.38 -7.85 5.10
N GLY A 213 -2.38 -7.02 5.30
CA GLY A 213 -2.95 -6.73 6.61
C GLY A 213 -3.53 -7.96 7.34
N ILE A 214 -3.76 -9.06 6.64
CA ILE A 214 -4.19 -10.31 7.27
C ILE A 214 -3.16 -10.82 8.28
N TYR A 215 -1.86 -10.77 7.96
CA TYR A 215 -0.79 -11.30 8.81
C TYR A 215 0.17 -10.24 9.32
N ASN A 216 0.41 -9.16 8.56
CA ASN A 216 1.32 -8.09 8.96
C ASN A 216 0.87 -6.73 8.39
N ASN A 217 0.07 -6.02 9.16
CA ASN A 217 -0.46 -4.73 8.75
C ASN A 217 0.50 -3.55 9.00
N PHE A 218 1.62 -3.78 9.70
CA PHE A 218 2.61 -2.77 10.03
C PHE A 218 4.02 -3.38 10.04
N PRO A 219 4.69 -3.47 8.88
CA PRO A 219 5.87 -4.30 8.64
C PRO A 219 7.19 -3.70 9.18
N THR A 220 7.25 -3.43 10.48
CA THR A 220 8.48 -2.98 11.17
C THR A 220 9.54 -4.06 11.25
N ASP A 221 9.12 -5.32 11.39
CA ASP A 221 10.00 -6.49 11.32
C ASP A 221 10.74 -6.55 9.97
N VAL A 222 10.01 -6.37 8.87
CA VAL A 222 10.57 -6.36 7.52
C VAL A 222 11.50 -5.16 7.31
N MET A 223 11.13 -3.97 7.79
CA MET A 223 11.99 -2.79 7.74
C MET A 223 13.32 -3.05 8.45
N ARG A 224 13.27 -3.59 9.65
CA ARG A 224 14.45 -3.89 10.44
C ARG A 224 15.31 -4.98 9.81
N ASP A 225 14.68 -6.07 9.36
CA ASP A 225 15.38 -7.28 8.97
C ASP A 225 15.95 -7.19 7.53
N ASP A 226 15.32 -6.41 6.64
CA ASP A 226 15.79 -6.24 5.25
C ASP A 226 16.70 -5.03 5.07
N PHE A 227 16.44 -3.92 5.76
CA PHE A 227 17.10 -2.65 5.49
C PHE A 227 18.02 -2.16 6.60
N HIS A 228 17.84 -2.63 7.84
CA HIS A 228 18.65 -2.23 9.00
C HIS A 228 18.84 -0.70 9.14
N PRO A 229 17.75 0.09 9.12
CA PRO A 229 17.87 1.55 9.26
C PRO A 229 18.35 1.94 10.65
N ASP A 230 18.95 3.14 10.77
CA ASP A 230 19.35 3.70 12.07
C ASP A 230 18.13 4.18 12.87
N ILE A 231 17.11 4.71 12.14
CA ILE A 231 15.87 5.24 12.72
C ILE A 231 14.68 4.73 11.92
N ILE A 232 13.63 4.34 12.61
CA ILE A 232 12.35 3.98 12.01
C ILE A 232 11.30 5.05 12.34
N ILE A 233 10.66 5.59 11.31
CA ILE A 233 9.46 6.42 11.44
C ILE A 233 8.27 5.55 11.06
N GLY A 234 7.40 5.29 12.03
CA GLY A 234 6.22 4.45 11.80
C GLY A 234 4.94 5.26 11.77
N SER A 235 4.11 5.02 10.78
CA SER A 235 2.78 5.61 10.64
C SER A 235 1.70 4.55 10.72
N VAL A 236 0.90 4.60 11.79
CA VAL A 236 -0.18 3.65 12.08
C VAL A 236 -1.53 4.36 11.96
N VAL A 237 -2.24 4.09 10.88
CA VAL A 237 -3.57 4.66 10.58
C VAL A 237 -4.71 3.68 10.86
N SER A 238 -4.39 2.50 11.35
CA SER A 238 -5.33 1.42 11.66
C SER A 238 -5.14 0.95 13.11
N THR A 239 -6.08 0.17 13.59
CA THR A 239 -6.01 -0.51 14.89
C THR A 239 -6.32 -1.97 14.71
N ASN A 240 -5.92 -2.80 15.67
CA ASN A 240 -6.37 -4.19 15.69
C ASN A 240 -7.91 -4.26 15.73
N PRO A 241 -8.52 -5.26 15.09
CA PRO A 241 -9.96 -5.44 15.09
C PRO A 241 -10.52 -5.39 16.52
N THR A 242 -11.56 -4.60 16.70
CA THR A 242 -12.32 -4.54 17.95
C THR A 242 -13.42 -5.58 17.94
N LYS A 243 -14.16 -5.74 19.06
CA LYS A 243 -15.29 -6.69 19.13
C LYS A 243 -16.24 -6.48 17.95
N PRO A 244 -16.56 -7.53 17.17
CA PRO A 244 -17.42 -7.41 16.00
C PRO A 244 -18.82 -6.91 16.36
N LYS A 245 -19.40 -6.10 15.49
CA LYS A 245 -20.75 -5.56 15.63
C LYS A 245 -21.73 -6.43 14.84
N GLU A 246 -22.90 -6.70 15.41
CA GLU A 246 -23.91 -7.59 14.82
C GLU A 246 -24.38 -7.15 13.43
N ASN A 247 -24.52 -5.84 13.20
CA ASN A 247 -25.02 -5.27 11.97
C ASN A 247 -23.93 -4.70 11.05
N ASP A 248 -22.65 -5.05 11.28
CA ASP A 248 -21.51 -4.59 10.49
C ASP A 248 -20.73 -5.79 9.96
N LEU A 249 -21.10 -6.20 8.73
CA LEU A 249 -20.49 -7.35 8.06
C LEU A 249 -18.97 -7.18 7.90
N MET A 250 -18.50 -5.96 7.61
CA MET A 250 -17.08 -5.70 7.43
C MET A 250 -16.31 -5.94 8.73
N SER A 251 -16.82 -5.42 9.83
CA SER A 251 -16.28 -5.66 11.18
C SER A 251 -16.22 -7.16 11.54
N GLN A 252 -17.22 -7.94 11.12
CA GLN A 252 -17.24 -9.39 11.33
C GLN A 252 -16.17 -10.08 10.48
N ILE A 253 -16.05 -9.71 9.20
CA ILE A 253 -15.02 -10.25 8.29
C ILE A 253 -13.62 -9.92 8.80
N GLU A 254 -13.36 -8.68 9.19
CA GLU A 254 -12.09 -8.27 9.77
C GLU A 254 -11.70 -9.15 10.95
N ASN A 255 -12.65 -9.38 11.87
CA ASN A 255 -12.41 -10.25 13.03
C ASN A 255 -12.16 -11.73 12.70
N MET A 256 -12.69 -12.21 11.57
CA MET A 256 -12.49 -13.59 11.12
C MET A 256 -11.14 -13.79 10.41
N VAL A 257 -10.67 -12.77 9.70
CA VAL A 257 -9.57 -12.88 8.74
C VAL A 257 -8.29 -12.25 9.26
N MET A 258 -8.37 -11.05 9.87
CA MET A 258 -7.21 -10.29 10.30
C MET A 258 -6.59 -10.87 11.57
N GLN A 259 -5.28 -11.07 11.54
CA GLN A 259 -4.50 -11.39 12.74
C GLN A 259 -4.18 -10.12 13.52
N LYS A 260 -3.84 -10.28 14.81
CA LYS A 260 -3.35 -9.14 15.60
C LYS A 260 -1.98 -8.72 15.10
N THR A 261 -1.87 -7.46 14.74
CA THR A 261 -0.61 -6.83 14.35
C THR A 261 0.06 -6.19 15.57
N ASP A 262 1.37 -6.32 15.66
CA ASP A 262 2.18 -5.52 16.58
C ASP A 262 2.44 -4.13 15.95
N TYR A 263 1.79 -3.12 16.51
CA TYR A 263 1.93 -1.72 16.10
C TYR A 263 2.97 -0.99 16.96
N SER A 264 4.02 -1.64 17.40
CA SER A 264 5.05 -1.01 18.22
C SER A 264 6.37 -0.80 17.46
N ILE A 265 7.09 0.21 17.89
CA ILE A 265 8.50 0.45 17.57
C ILE A 265 9.20 0.65 18.91
N PRO A 266 10.31 -0.04 19.19
CA PRO A 266 11.09 0.25 20.40
C PRO A 266 11.56 1.71 20.42
N ASP A 267 11.42 2.39 21.54
CA ASP A 267 11.77 3.82 21.68
C ASP A 267 13.21 4.14 21.27
N SER A 268 14.11 3.16 21.40
CA SER A 268 15.52 3.28 20.97
C SER A 268 15.71 3.19 19.45
N MET A 269 14.69 2.79 18.70
CA MET A 269 14.77 2.55 17.25
C MET A 269 14.00 3.58 16.41
N GLY A 270 13.18 4.42 17.03
CA GLY A 270 12.45 5.39 16.22
C GLY A 270 11.22 6.00 16.86
N ILE A 271 10.37 6.55 16.00
CA ILE A 271 9.18 7.31 16.36
C ILE A 271 7.94 6.63 15.80
N LEU A 272 6.92 6.45 16.64
CA LEU A 272 5.63 5.91 16.25
C LEU A 272 4.56 7.00 16.23
N MET A 273 3.99 7.24 15.06
CA MET A 273 2.83 8.11 14.89
C MET A 273 1.56 7.27 14.81
N THR A 274 0.65 7.48 15.76
CA THR A 274 -0.67 6.86 15.77
C THR A 274 -1.74 7.91 15.60
N PHE A 275 -2.80 7.54 14.86
CA PHE A 275 -3.89 8.43 14.52
C PHE A 275 -5.21 7.86 15.02
N LYS A 276 -6.10 8.74 15.46
CA LYS A 276 -7.48 8.43 15.78
C LYS A 276 -8.38 9.16 14.79
N TYR A 277 -9.33 8.47 14.23
CA TYR A 277 -10.23 9.01 13.23
C TYR A 277 -11.67 8.88 13.73
N ASP A 278 -12.39 10.00 13.70
CA ASP A 278 -13.81 10.01 13.99
C ASP A 278 -14.60 9.74 12.70
N ASN A 279 -15.33 8.62 12.65
CA ASN A 279 -16.26 8.27 11.58
C ASN A 279 -15.63 8.24 10.16
N VAL A 280 -14.40 7.73 10.02
CA VAL A 280 -13.77 7.47 8.72
C VAL A 280 -13.91 5.99 8.39
N SER A 281 -14.64 5.67 7.32
CA SER A 281 -14.75 4.30 6.82
C SER A 281 -13.56 3.92 5.94
N LEU A 282 -13.41 2.62 5.63
CA LEU A 282 -12.33 2.11 4.76
C LEU A 282 -12.39 2.65 3.32
N MET A 283 -13.56 3.14 2.88
CA MET A 283 -13.79 3.58 1.50
C MET A 283 -14.03 5.09 1.36
N ASP A 284 -13.78 5.89 2.41
CA ASP A 284 -14.01 7.34 2.42
C ASP A 284 -12.87 8.12 1.74
N PHE A 285 -12.51 7.70 0.54
CA PHE A 285 -11.41 8.30 -0.24
C PHE A 285 -11.65 9.77 -0.64
N GLN A 286 -12.90 10.24 -0.63
CA GLN A 286 -13.23 11.64 -0.88
C GLN A 286 -12.74 12.61 0.20
N ARG A 287 -12.33 12.11 1.38
CA ARG A 287 -11.83 12.94 2.50
C ARG A 287 -10.31 13.15 2.42
N ILE A 288 -9.72 13.10 1.24
CA ILE A 288 -8.26 13.15 1.06
C ILE A 288 -7.63 14.40 1.67
N ASP A 289 -8.22 15.59 1.47
CA ASP A 289 -7.68 16.85 2.01
C ASP A 289 -7.62 16.82 3.54
N GLU A 290 -8.71 16.38 4.18
CA GLU A 290 -8.78 16.27 5.63
C GLU A 290 -7.75 15.26 6.18
N LEU A 291 -7.65 14.08 5.54
CA LEU A 291 -6.74 13.03 5.98
C LEU A 291 -5.27 13.42 5.77
N HIS A 292 -4.96 14.10 4.67
CA HIS A 292 -3.67 14.70 4.42
C HIS A 292 -3.29 15.68 5.55
N ASP A 293 -4.19 16.63 5.87
CA ASP A 293 -3.94 17.66 6.90
C ASP A 293 -3.73 17.05 8.29
N ILE A 294 -4.46 15.98 8.62
CA ILE A 294 -4.25 15.23 9.88
C ILE A 294 -2.83 14.69 9.93
N GLY A 295 -2.33 14.06 8.84
CA GLY A 295 -0.98 13.54 8.76
C GLY A 295 0.08 14.62 8.86
N TYR A 296 -0.07 15.66 8.06
CA TYR A 296 0.85 16.80 8.01
C TYR A 296 0.99 17.48 9.37
N ASN A 297 -0.14 17.94 9.94
CA ASN A 297 -0.13 18.67 11.20
C ASN A 297 0.40 17.82 12.37
N ARG A 298 0.09 16.54 12.39
CA ARG A 298 0.62 15.63 13.42
C ARG A 298 2.13 15.49 13.33
N THR A 299 2.67 15.35 12.12
CA THR A 299 4.12 15.21 11.89
C THR A 299 4.87 16.48 12.28
N ILE A 300 4.36 17.67 11.90
CA ILE A 300 4.96 18.96 12.26
C ILE A 300 4.93 19.19 13.77
N SER A 301 3.97 18.64 14.50
CA SER A 301 3.83 18.82 15.96
C SER A 301 4.77 17.95 16.80
N MET A 302 5.51 17.05 16.19
CA MET A 302 6.44 16.12 16.86
C MET A 302 7.87 16.58 16.78
#